data_55d6219384eb6d48801248136a1365d1
#
_entry.id   55d6219384eb6d48801248136a1365d1
#
_cell.length_a   1.000
_cell.length_b   1.000
_cell.length_c   1.000
_cell.angle_alpha   90.00
_cell.angle_beta   90.00
_cell.angle_gamma   90.00
#
_symmetry.space_group_name_H-M   'P 1'
#
loop_
_entity.id
_entity.type
_entity.pdbx_description
1 polymer ?
#
loop_
_entity_poly.entity_id
_entity_poly.type
_entity_poly.pdbx_seq_one_letter_code
_entity_poly.pdbx_strand_id
1 'polypeptide(L)'
;MIVRSRRWALDLHFSHHARPTFAPLSNSNRMNPSTRPVKDSYAETTHMVLPNDTNTLGNLFGGRLLEWLDINSAISAHRHTKRVVVTIAVNNVSFDRPIRLGDFVTIKSHVSRAFGTSMEVWSDVWVEDQQTGDKIPCNSAIYTFVAVDNAGRPIKIPEVIPDTAEEQKRFDGALRRRQLRLILAGKMKPEEATELKALFV
;
A
#
# COMPACT_ATOMS: atom_id res chain seq x y z
N MET A 1 6.97 52.39 -41.22
CA MET A 1 5.76 52.07 -40.45
C MET A 1 6.19 51.28 -39.23
N ILE A 2 6.37 51.94 -38.09
CA ILE A 2 7.01 51.43 -36.90
C ILE A 2 5.88 50.92 -35.98
N VAL A 3 5.81 49.60 -35.74
CA VAL A 3 4.86 49.01 -34.78
C VAL A 3 5.53 48.98 -33.39
N ARG A 4 5.02 49.81 -32.48
CA ARG A 4 5.43 49.83 -31.06
C ARG A 4 4.85 48.63 -30.33
N SER A 5 5.74 47.77 -29.81
CA SER A 5 5.39 46.70 -28.88
C SER A 5 4.99 47.31 -27.52
N ARG A 6 3.75 47.09 -27.08
CA ARG A 6 3.33 47.39 -25.69
C ARG A 6 3.78 46.22 -24.76
N ARG A 7 4.72 46.54 -23.86
CA ARG A 7 5.04 45.69 -22.70
C ARG A 7 3.86 45.73 -21.72
N TRP A 8 3.26 44.61 -21.46
CA TRP A 8 2.38 44.42 -20.33
C TRP A 8 3.25 44.04 -19.12
N ALA A 9 3.48 44.98 -18.22
CA ALA A 9 4.03 44.74 -16.89
C ALA A 9 2.84 44.34 -15.99
N LEU A 10 2.78 43.07 -15.60
CA LEU A 10 1.92 42.62 -14.53
C LEU A 10 2.65 42.84 -13.20
N ASP A 11 2.27 43.92 -12.50
CA ASP A 11 2.68 44.11 -11.09
C ASP A 11 1.99 43.07 -10.21
N LEU A 12 2.69 41.98 -9.97
CA LEU A 12 2.29 40.99 -8.94
C LEU A 12 2.67 41.55 -7.56
N HIS A 13 1.70 42.19 -6.91
CA HIS A 13 1.78 42.48 -5.49
C HIS A 13 1.72 41.15 -4.73
N PHE A 14 2.88 40.62 -4.33
CA PHE A 14 2.97 39.55 -3.34
C PHE A 14 2.59 40.10 -1.96
N SER A 15 1.34 39.95 -1.58
CA SER A 15 0.91 40.14 -0.21
C SER A 15 1.59 39.05 0.64
N HIS A 16 2.39 39.45 1.63
CA HIS A 16 2.96 38.58 2.63
C HIS A 16 1.83 37.94 3.47
N HIS A 17 1.28 36.85 2.99
CA HIS A 17 0.44 36.00 3.83
C HIS A 17 1.36 35.28 4.82
N ALA A 18 1.17 35.57 6.11
CA ALA A 18 1.82 34.88 7.21
C ALA A 18 1.63 33.35 7.02
N ARG A 19 2.74 32.61 7.04
CA ARG A 19 2.70 31.15 7.03
C ARG A 19 1.87 30.68 8.22
N PRO A 20 0.88 29.81 8.04
CA PRO A 20 0.16 29.24 9.16
C PRO A 20 1.18 28.53 10.04
N THR A 21 1.37 29.02 11.26
CA THR A 21 2.10 28.32 12.32
C THR A 21 1.23 27.16 12.73
N PHE A 22 1.54 25.97 12.23
CA PHE A 22 0.99 24.74 12.80
C PHE A 22 1.49 24.65 14.24
N ALA A 23 0.56 24.77 15.19
CA ALA A 23 0.84 24.44 16.58
C ALA A 23 1.42 23.02 16.63
N PRO A 24 2.49 22.78 17.41
CA PRO A 24 3.00 21.43 17.57
C PRO A 24 1.86 20.57 18.10
N LEU A 25 1.53 19.50 17.36
CA LEU A 25 0.57 18.49 17.79
C LEU A 25 1.02 18.06 19.19
N SER A 26 0.15 18.28 20.19
CA SER A 26 0.40 17.90 21.57
C SER A 26 0.87 16.45 21.58
N ASN A 27 2.04 16.23 22.13
CA ASN A 27 2.65 14.92 22.34
C ASN A 27 1.82 14.17 23.38
N SER A 28 0.58 13.79 23.03
CA SER A 28 -0.18 12.88 23.84
C SER A 28 0.58 11.55 23.75
N ASN A 29 1.19 11.18 24.84
CA ASN A 29 1.83 9.89 25.10
C ASN A 29 0.73 8.81 25.14
N ARG A 30 -0.05 8.68 24.03
CA ARG A 30 -0.97 7.58 23.85
C ARG A 30 -0.11 6.36 23.58
N MET A 31 0.02 5.52 24.60
CA MET A 31 0.60 4.18 24.43
C MET A 31 -0.04 3.57 23.18
N ASN A 32 0.78 3.21 22.21
CA ASN A 32 0.31 2.56 21.00
C ASN A 32 -0.38 1.27 21.47
N PRO A 33 -1.67 1.02 21.15
CA PRO A 33 -2.34 -0.17 21.64
C PRO A 33 -1.55 -1.41 21.22
N SER A 34 -1.50 -2.43 22.09
CA SER A 34 -0.79 -3.68 21.82
C SER A 34 -1.39 -4.45 20.66
N THR A 35 -2.67 -4.22 20.36
CA THR A 35 -3.43 -4.88 19.29
C THR A 35 -4.29 -3.87 18.53
N ARG A 36 -4.60 -4.17 17.25
CA ARG A 36 -5.51 -3.38 16.41
C ARG A 36 -6.33 -4.29 15.50
N PRO A 37 -7.63 -4.00 15.28
CA PRO A 37 -8.42 -4.71 14.29
C PRO A 37 -7.93 -4.39 12.87
N VAL A 38 -8.12 -5.34 11.95
CA VAL A 38 -7.74 -5.19 10.53
C VAL A 38 -8.30 -3.91 9.92
N LYS A 39 -9.57 -3.58 10.22
CA LYS A 39 -10.28 -2.40 9.68
C LYS A 39 -9.56 -1.07 9.92
N ASP A 40 -8.77 -0.93 11.00
CA ASP A 40 -8.01 0.29 11.30
C ASP A 40 -6.90 0.55 10.26
N SER A 41 -6.53 -0.48 9.50
CA SER A 41 -5.50 -0.42 8.47
C SER A 41 -6.07 -0.24 7.06
N TYR A 42 -7.37 -0.33 6.84
CA TYR A 42 -7.95 -0.25 5.49
C TYR A 42 -7.55 1.02 4.77
N ALA A 43 -7.07 0.84 3.54
CA ALA A 43 -6.75 1.90 2.60
C ALA A 43 -7.38 1.58 1.24
N GLU A 44 -8.02 2.57 0.64
CA GLU A 44 -8.62 2.45 -0.69
C GLU A 44 -8.23 3.66 -1.53
N THR A 45 -7.81 3.41 -2.76
CA THR A 45 -7.56 4.44 -3.77
C THR A 45 -8.16 4.01 -5.09
N THR A 46 -8.64 4.98 -5.88
CA THR A 46 -9.11 4.75 -7.25
C THR A 46 -8.35 5.65 -8.20
N HIS A 47 -7.85 5.08 -9.29
CA HIS A 47 -7.09 5.75 -10.33
C HIS A 47 -7.78 5.55 -11.68
N MET A 48 -7.86 6.61 -12.49
CA MET A 48 -8.16 6.47 -13.91
C MET A 48 -6.85 6.20 -14.67
N VAL A 49 -6.85 5.23 -15.55
CA VAL A 49 -5.68 4.93 -16.40
C VAL A 49 -5.56 5.99 -17.49
N LEU A 50 -4.51 6.80 -17.42
CA LEU A 50 -4.22 7.86 -18.37
C LEU A 50 -3.24 7.39 -19.46
N PRO A 51 -3.11 8.12 -20.59
CA PRO A 51 -2.17 7.75 -21.66
C PRO A 51 -0.72 7.53 -21.16
N ASN A 52 -0.26 8.31 -20.19
CA ASN A 52 1.08 8.20 -19.59
C ASN A 52 1.27 6.95 -18.73
N ASP A 53 0.19 6.27 -18.37
CA ASP A 53 0.23 5.07 -17.53
C ASP A 53 0.26 3.80 -18.37
N THR A 54 0.16 3.91 -19.71
CA THR A 54 0.01 2.78 -20.62
C THR A 54 1.30 2.38 -21.33
N ASN A 55 1.39 1.11 -21.67
CA ASN A 55 2.40 0.55 -22.56
C ASN A 55 2.01 0.76 -24.05
N THR A 56 2.84 0.28 -24.98
CA THR A 56 2.63 0.39 -26.42
C THR A 56 1.38 -0.34 -26.94
N LEU A 57 0.79 -1.21 -26.16
CA LEU A 57 -0.47 -1.92 -26.47
C LEU A 57 -1.72 -1.21 -25.92
N GLY A 58 -1.55 -0.03 -25.28
CA GLY A 58 -2.65 0.70 -24.66
C GLY A 58 -3.15 0.10 -23.34
N ASN A 59 -2.41 -0.80 -22.74
CA ASN A 59 -2.71 -1.37 -21.42
C ASN A 59 -1.88 -0.71 -20.32
N LEU A 60 -2.42 -0.67 -19.11
CA LEU A 60 -1.71 -0.17 -17.93
C LEU A 60 -0.34 -0.85 -17.81
N PHE A 61 0.71 -0.04 -17.69
CA PHE A 61 2.06 -0.54 -17.48
C PHE A 61 2.19 -1.18 -16.11
N GLY A 62 2.70 -2.43 -16.06
CA GLY A 62 2.80 -3.19 -14.80
C GLY A 62 3.56 -2.47 -13.71
N GLY A 63 4.65 -1.75 -14.07
CA GLY A 63 5.40 -0.92 -13.12
C GLY A 63 4.56 0.21 -12.50
N ARG A 64 3.62 0.79 -13.27
CA ARG A 64 2.70 1.81 -12.75
C ARG A 64 1.70 1.20 -11.77
N LEU A 65 1.16 0.02 -12.06
CA LEU A 65 0.29 -0.69 -11.12
C LEU A 65 1.03 -1.03 -9.82
N LEU A 66 2.28 -1.48 -9.92
CA LEU A 66 3.12 -1.77 -8.73
C LEU A 66 3.36 -0.53 -7.89
N GLU A 67 3.60 0.63 -8.50
CA GLU A 67 3.74 1.91 -7.80
C GLU A 67 2.47 2.27 -7.02
N TRP A 68 1.30 2.20 -7.66
CA TRP A 68 0.02 2.47 -6.99
C TRP A 68 -0.25 1.49 -5.84
N LEU A 69 0.05 0.22 -6.05
CA LEU A 69 -0.06 -0.83 -5.03
C LEU A 69 0.87 -0.58 -3.84
N ASP A 70 2.13 -0.20 -4.09
CA ASP A 70 3.10 0.08 -3.02
C ASP A 70 2.65 1.27 -2.17
N ILE A 71 2.22 2.36 -2.80
CA ILE A 71 1.72 3.56 -2.12
C ILE A 71 0.50 3.23 -1.27
N ASN A 72 -0.52 2.54 -1.84
CA ASN A 72 -1.74 2.21 -1.10
C ASN A 72 -1.46 1.24 0.06
N SER A 73 -0.56 0.26 -0.15
CA SER A 73 -0.10 -0.68 0.88
C SER A 73 0.67 0.03 2.00
N ALA A 74 1.53 1.00 1.65
CA ALA A 74 2.26 1.81 2.62
C ALA A 74 1.31 2.67 3.47
N ILE A 75 0.24 3.23 2.88
CA ILE A 75 -0.82 3.94 3.63
C ILE A 75 -1.48 3.00 4.63
N SER A 76 -1.83 1.79 4.21
CA SER A 76 -2.41 0.75 5.08
C SER A 76 -1.48 0.41 6.24
N ALA A 77 -0.22 0.11 5.96
CA ALA A 77 0.80 -0.19 6.96
C ALA A 77 1.03 0.97 7.93
N HIS A 78 1.05 2.22 7.44
CA HIS A 78 1.15 3.42 8.27
C HIS A 78 -0.08 3.60 9.17
N ARG A 79 -1.29 3.36 8.66
CA ARG A 79 -2.53 3.42 9.44
C ARG A 79 -2.50 2.45 10.62
N HIS A 80 -1.97 1.25 10.41
CA HIS A 80 -1.83 0.24 11.45
C HIS A 80 -0.79 0.63 12.49
N THR A 81 0.39 1.07 12.07
CA THR A 81 1.53 1.30 12.98
C THR A 81 1.58 2.71 13.56
N LYS A 82 1.05 3.72 12.83
CA LYS A 82 1.27 5.16 13.07
C LYS A 82 2.75 5.53 13.10
N ARG A 83 3.57 4.82 12.32
CA ARG A 83 5.02 4.98 12.21
C ARG A 83 5.45 5.01 10.75
N VAL A 84 6.68 5.43 10.50
CA VAL A 84 7.32 5.29 9.20
C VAL A 84 7.46 3.80 8.89
N VAL A 85 7.15 3.42 7.66
CA VAL A 85 7.23 2.04 7.18
C VAL A 85 8.09 1.97 5.92
N VAL A 86 8.80 0.86 5.74
CA VAL A 86 9.67 0.62 4.58
C VAL A 86 9.26 -0.70 3.94
N THR A 87 9.06 -0.70 2.64
CA THR A 87 8.81 -1.90 1.83
C THR A 87 10.06 -2.76 1.79
N ILE A 88 9.96 -4.03 2.17
CA ILE A 88 11.10 -4.98 2.16
C ILE A 88 10.90 -6.15 1.21
N ALA A 89 9.68 -6.42 0.79
CA ALA A 89 9.40 -7.46 -0.21
C ALA A 89 8.02 -7.23 -0.85
N VAL A 90 7.92 -7.62 -2.11
CA VAL A 90 6.69 -7.71 -2.88
C VAL A 90 6.57 -9.15 -3.36
N ASN A 91 5.45 -9.80 -3.10
CA ASN A 91 5.21 -11.20 -3.43
C ASN A 91 3.86 -11.38 -4.13
N ASN A 92 3.72 -12.46 -4.87
CA ASN A 92 2.47 -12.90 -5.48
C ASN A 92 1.74 -11.82 -6.29
N VAL A 93 2.50 -11.06 -7.09
CA VAL A 93 1.87 -10.16 -8.07
C VAL A 93 1.53 -10.97 -9.31
N SER A 94 0.25 -11.11 -9.60
CA SER A 94 -0.24 -11.66 -10.86
C SER A 94 -0.86 -10.54 -11.70
N PHE A 95 -0.80 -10.70 -13.03
CA PHE A 95 -1.45 -9.81 -13.99
C PHE A 95 -2.43 -10.65 -14.79
N ASP A 96 -3.56 -10.99 -14.17
CA ASP A 96 -4.50 -11.97 -14.72
C ASP A 96 -5.36 -11.41 -15.87
N ARG A 97 -5.50 -10.08 -15.92
CA ARG A 97 -6.26 -9.39 -16.96
C ARG A 97 -5.57 -8.09 -17.37
N PRO A 98 -5.61 -7.72 -18.66
CA PRO A 98 -5.17 -6.41 -19.11
C PRO A 98 -6.11 -5.32 -18.59
N ILE A 99 -5.53 -4.26 -18.05
CA ILE A 99 -6.22 -3.03 -17.64
C ILE A 99 -5.98 -2.00 -18.75
N ARG A 100 -6.99 -1.38 -19.28
CA ARG A 100 -6.93 -0.56 -20.48
C ARG A 100 -6.90 0.93 -20.17
N LEU A 101 -6.47 1.71 -21.14
CA LEU A 101 -6.62 3.16 -21.13
C LEU A 101 -8.07 3.55 -20.83
N GLY A 102 -8.27 4.45 -19.87
CA GLY A 102 -9.57 4.94 -19.44
C GLY A 102 -10.25 4.12 -18.35
N ASP A 103 -9.78 2.90 -18.06
CA ASP A 103 -10.35 2.09 -16.98
C ASP A 103 -10.16 2.76 -15.60
N PHE A 104 -11.12 2.53 -14.69
CA PHE A 104 -11.01 2.90 -13.29
C PHE A 104 -10.49 1.73 -12.48
N VAL A 105 -9.33 1.93 -11.84
CA VAL A 105 -8.65 0.92 -11.04
C VAL A 105 -8.79 1.25 -9.57
N THR A 106 -9.50 0.41 -8.82
CA THR A 106 -9.64 0.54 -7.37
C THR A 106 -8.70 -0.45 -6.69
N ILE A 107 -7.86 0.04 -5.77
CA ILE A 107 -6.95 -0.75 -4.95
C ILE A 107 -7.42 -0.69 -3.51
N LYS A 108 -7.63 -1.85 -2.89
CA LYS A 108 -7.99 -1.99 -1.47
C LYS A 108 -6.91 -2.75 -0.73
N SER A 109 -6.34 -2.14 0.29
CA SER A 109 -5.24 -2.71 1.07
C SER A 109 -5.57 -2.77 2.56
N HIS A 110 -5.11 -3.83 3.22
CA HIS A 110 -5.20 -3.96 4.67
C HIS A 110 -4.05 -4.82 5.20
N VAL A 111 -3.68 -4.61 6.47
CA VAL A 111 -2.69 -5.45 7.13
C VAL A 111 -3.31 -6.80 7.45
N SER A 112 -2.79 -7.86 6.84
CA SER A 112 -3.26 -9.23 7.07
C SER A 112 -2.68 -9.85 8.33
N ARG A 113 -1.40 -9.55 8.67
CA ARG A 113 -0.74 -10.05 9.89
C ARG A 113 0.48 -9.22 10.27
N ALA A 114 0.70 -9.03 11.57
CA ALA A 114 1.91 -8.47 12.15
C ALA A 114 2.86 -9.56 12.65
N PHE A 115 4.19 -9.29 12.58
CA PHE A 115 5.26 -10.22 12.96
C PHE A 115 6.35 -9.51 13.75
N GLY A 116 5.98 -8.94 14.90
CA GLY A 116 6.90 -8.22 15.76
C GLY A 116 7.28 -6.84 15.25
N THR A 117 8.19 -6.71 14.31
CA THR A 117 8.60 -5.44 13.69
C THR A 117 8.16 -5.29 12.23
N SER A 118 7.75 -6.38 11.60
CA SER A 118 7.27 -6.42 10.21
C SER A 118 5.80 -6.78 10.13
N MET A 119 5.16 -6.46 9.01
CA MET A 119 3.78 -6.83 8.73
C MET A 119 3.60 -7.23 7.27
N GLU A 120 2.62 -8.08 7.03
CA GLU A 120 2.13 -8.38 5.69
C GLU A 120 0.91 -7.50 5.41
N VAL A 121 0.89 -6.90 4.23
CA VAL A 121 -0.24 -6.15 3.69
C VAL A 121 -0.76 -6.88 2.47
N TRP A 122 -2.05 -7.17 2.47
CA TRP A 122 -2.76 -7.72 1.32
C TRP A 122 -3.44 -6.60 0.56
N SER A 123 -3.29 -6.60 -0.76
CA SER A 123 -3.89 -5.61 -1.65
C SER A 123 -4.62 -6.29 -2.78
N ASP A 124 -5.91 -5.99 -2.92
CA ASP A 124 -6.77 -6.43 -4.01
C ASP A 124 -6.95 -5.30 -5.02
N VAL A 125 -6.94 -5.63 -6.30
CA VAL A 125 -7.14 -4.72 -7.42
C VAL A 125 -8.44 -5.05 -8.14
N TRP A 126 -9.25 -4.05 -8.36
CA TRP A 126 -10.53 -4.12 -9.05
C TRP A 126 -10.55 -3.15 -10.21
N VAL A 127 -11.13 -3.57 -11.33
CA VAL A 127 -11.43 -2.69 -12.46
C VAL A 127 -12.93 -2.49 -12.51
N GLU A 128 -13.35 -1.24 -12.66
CA GLU A 128 -14.76 -0.90 -12.81
C GLU A 128 -15.17 -0.97 -14.27
N ASP A 129 -16.22 -1.73 -14.56
CA ASP A 129 -16.84 -1.73 -15.87
C ASP A 129 -17.56 -0.39 -16.09
N GLN A 130 -17.15 0.33 -17.13
CA GLN A 130 -17.65 1.69 -17.38
C GLN A 130 -19.11 1.74 -17.84
N GLN A 131 -19.69 0.62 -18.27
CA GLN A 131 -21.08 0.57 -18.73
C GLN A 131 -22.02 0.18 -17.60
N THR A 132 -21.62 -0.79 -16.77
CA THR A 132 -22.46 -1.33 -15.70
C THR A 132 -22.13 -0.76 -14.34
N GLY A 133 -20.92 -0.23 -14.13
CA GLY A 133 -20.40 0.18 -12.83
C GLY A 133 -19.96 -0.98 -11.94
N ASP A 134 -20.01 -2.22 -12.46
CA ASP A 134 -19.60 -3.41 -11.71
C ASP A 134 -18.09 -3.43 -11.47
N LYS A 135 -17.69 -3.83 -10.26
CA LYS A 135 -16.28 -4.01 -9.92
C LYS A 135 -15.84 -5.44 -10.21
N ILE A 136 -14.92 -5.58 -11.14
CA ILE A 136 -14.37 -6.87 -11.59
C ILE A 136 -13.02 -7.07 -10.90
N PRO A 137 -12.81 -8.16 -10.13
CA PRO A 137 -11.51 -8.46 -9.56
C PRO A 137 -10.50 -8.73 -10.67
N CYS A 138 -9.32 -8.10 -10.57
CA CYS A 138 -8.30 -8.14 -11.61
C CYS A 138 -7.01 -8.78 -11.11
N ASN A 139 -6.51 -8.33 -9.97
CA ASN A 139 -5.20 -8.73 -9.44
C ASN A 139 -5.22 -8.75 -7.92
N SER A 140 -4.21 -9.41 -7.34
CA SER A 140 -3.85 -9.21 -5.94
C SER A 140 -2.34 -9.15 -5.78
N ALA A 141 -1.88 -8.51 -4.73
CA ALA A 141 -0.47 -8.44 -4.38
C ALA A 141 -0.29 -8.50 -2.87
N ILE A 142 0.87 -9.00 -2.45
CA ILE A 142 1.23 -9.10 -1.04
C ILE A 142 2.54 -8.34 -0.83
N TYR A 143 2.48 -7.34 0.03
CA TYR A 143 3.62 -6.53 0.42
C TYR A 143 4.06 -6.86 1.84
N THR A 144 5.37 -6.79 2.09
CA THR A 144 5.90 -6.87 3.45
C THR A 144 6.57 -5.56 3.80
N PHE A 145 6.14 -4.97 4.91
CA PHE A 145 6.70 -3.73 5.45
C PHE A 145 7.40 -3.97 6.79
N VAL A 146 8.38 -3.13 7.10
CA VAL A 146 8.98 -2.99 8.43
C VAL A 146 8.71 -1.58 8.94
N ALA A 147 8.25 -1.46 10.17
CA ALA A 147 8.13 -0.17 10.84
C ALA A 147 9.48 0.24 11.43
N VAL A 148 9.85 1.51 11.26
CA VAL A 148 11.13 2.03 11.70
C VAL A 148 10.98 3.30 12.54
N ASP A 149 11.96 3.54 13.41
CA ASP A 149 12.11 4.81 14.12
C ASP A 149 12.77 5.89 13.25
N ASN A 150 12.96 7.08 13.79
CA ASN A 150 13.59 8.20 13.08
C ASN A 150 15.06 7.95 12.71
N ALA A 151 15.69 6.94 13.29
CA ALA A 151 17.06 6.50 12.95
C ALA A 151 17.06 5.31 11.97
N GLY A 152 15.89 4.91 11.43
CA GLY A 152 15.74 3.79 10.50
C GLY A 152 15.82 2.41 11.17
N ARG A 153 15.77 2.31 12.49
CA ARG A 153 15.86 1.02 13.20
C ARG A 153 14.47 0.40 13.33
N PRO A 154 14.33 -0.93 13.11
CA PRO A 154 13.06 -1.63 13.26
C PRO A 154 12.49 -1.50 14.67
N ILE A 155 11.18 -1.21 14.76
CA ILE A 155 10.45 -1.06 16.01
C ILE A 155 9.28 -2.04 16.11
N LYS A 156 8.92 -2.42 17.35
CA LYS A 156 7.78 -3.29 17.62
C LYS A 156 6.47 -2.60 17.21
N ILE A 157 5.58 -3.37 16.59
CA ILE A 157 4.28 -2.92 16.08
C ILE A 157 3.12 -3.65 16.80
N PRO A 158 1.91 -3.08 16.80
CA PRO A 158 0.71 -3.74 17.31
C PRO A 158 0.42 -5.06 16.58
N GLU A 159 -0.14 -6.02 17.29
CA GLU A 159 -0.68 -7.23 16.67
C GLU A 159 -1.99 -6.93 15.93
N VAL A 160 -2.31 -7.77 14.93
CA VAL A 160 -3.54 -7.65 14.14
C VAL A 160 -4.59 -8.60 14.71
N ILE A 161 -5.82 -8.11 14.85
CA ILE A 161 -6.99 -8.93 15.18
C ILE A 161 -7.92 -8.95 13.97
N PRO A 162 -8.12 -10.13 13.33
CA PRO A 162 -9.11 -10.28 12.27
C PRO A 162 -10.53 -10.29 12.84
N ASP A 163 -11.46 -9.60 12.17
CA ASP A 163 -12.87 -9.48 12.57
C ASP A 163 -13.80 -10.35 11.70
N THR A 164 -13.36 -10.72 10.47
CA THR A 164 -14.17 -11.48 9.51
C THR A 164 -13.52 -12.82 9.15
N ALA A 165 -14.31 -13.76 8.62
CA ALA A 165 -13.80 -15.06 8.17
C ALA A 165 -12.75 -14.92 7.04
N GLU A 166 -12.91 -13.96 6.14
CA GLU A 166 -11.94 -13.70 5.07
C GLU A 166 -10.63 -13.13 5.64
N GLU A 167 -10.72 -12.19 6.58
CA GLU A 167 -9.55 -11.67 7.27
C GLU A 167 -8.82 -12.76 8.07
N GLN A 168 -9.56 -13.65 8.74
CA GLN A 168 -8.99 -14.78 9.45
C GLN A 168 -8.25 -15.73 8.50
N LYS A 169 -8.82 -16.04 7.34
CA LYS A 169 -8.19 -16.87 6.31
C LYS A 169 -6.87 -16.25 5.81
N ARG A 170 -6.87 -14.93 5.56
CA ARG A 170 -5.66 -14.19 5.15
C ARG A 170 -4.61 -14.16 6.26
N PHE A 171 -5.05 -13.95 7.50
CA PHE A 171 -4.19 -13.95 8.70
C PHE A 171 -3.50 -15.30 8.89
N ASP A 172 -4.23 -16.43 8.82
CA ASP A 172 -3.68 -17.78 8.98
C ASP A 172 -2.70 -18.11 7.84
N GLY A 173 -3.06 -17.74 6.61
CA GLY A 173 -2.20 -17.93 5.44
C GLY A 173 -0.91 -17.11 5.49
N ALA A 174 -0.89 -15.96 6.16
CA ALA A 174 0.26 -15.07 6.21
C ALA A 174 1.50 -15.70 6.86
N LEU A 175 1.31 -16.55 7.87
CA LEU A 175 2.44 -17.24 8.52
C LEU A 175 3.10 -18.24 7.58
N ARG A 176 2.33 -19.00 6.82
CA ARG A 176 2.83 -19.96 5.83
C ARG A 176 3.59 -19.23 4.71
N ARG A 177 3.04 -18.12 4.19
CA ARG A 177 3.71 -17.29 3.18
C ARG A 177 5.03 -16.71 3.71
N ARG A 178 5.05 -16.26 4.97
CA ARG A 178 6.27 -15.79 5.63
C ARG A 178 7.31 -16.90 5.72
N GLN A 179 6.94 -18.10 6.18
CA GLN A 179 7.86 -19.24 6.29
C GLN A 179 8.45 -19.60 4.92
N LEU A 180 7.62 -19.71 3.87
CA LEU A 180 8.07 -19.98 2.51
C LEU A 180 9.08 -18.91 2.04
N ARG A 181 8.77 -17.64 2.24
CA ARG A 181 9.68 -16.53 1.89
C ARG A 181 11.02 -16.60 2.62
N LEU A 182 11.01 -16.95 3.90
CA LEU A 182 12.24 -17.09 4.70
C LEU A 182 13.09 -18.28 4.24
N ILE A 183 12.45 -19.39 3.87
CA ILE A 183 13.15 -20.55 3.28
C ILE A 183 13.82 -20.17 1.96
N LEU A 184 13.06 -19.54 1.04
CA LEU A 184 13.59 -19.11 -0.26
C LEU A 184 14.71 -18.07 -0.13
N ALA A 185 14.70 -17.28 0.94
CA ALA A 185 15.76 -16.32 1.25
C ALA A 185 16.96 -16.94 2.04
N GLY A 186 16.96 -18.25 2.29
CA GLY A 186 18.00 -18.92 3.08
C GLY A 186 18.03 -18.53 4.56
N LYS A 187 16.96 -17.94 5.09
CA LYS A 187 16.85 -17.43 6.47
C LYS A 187 16.10 -18.36 7.41
N MET A 188 15.56 -19.46 6.92
CA MET A 188 14.84 -20.50 7.67
C MET A 188 15.08 -21.84 6.99
N LYS A 189 15.29 -22.87 7.77
CA LYS A 189 15.37 -24.24 7.24
C LYS A 189 13.96 -24.80 7.01
N PRO A 190 13.75 -25.66 5.99
CA PRO A 190 12.43 -26.27 5.74
C PRO A 190 11.87 -27.04 6.96
N GLU A 191 12.75 -27.61 7.79
CA GLU A 191 12.38 -28.35 9.00
C GLU A 191 11.72 -27.47 10.07
N GLU A 192 12.04 -26.18 10.10
CA GLU A 192 11.53 -25.19 11.05
C GLU A 192 10.16 -24.62 10.65
N ALA A 193 9.71 -24.87 9.41
CA ALA A 193 8.48 -24.29 8.84
C ALA A 193 7.24 -25.13 9.20
N THR A 194 6.85 -25.14 10.46
CA THR A 194 5.76 -25.98 11.00
C THR A 194 4.42 -25.75 10.32
N GLU A 195 4.04 -24.48 10.13
CA GLU A 195 2.76 -24.08 9.50
C GLU A 195 2.73 -24.39 7.99
N LEU A 196 3.87 -24.28 7.31
CA LEU A 196 3.95 -24.59 5.89
C LEU A 196 3.86 -26.12 5.70
N LYS A 197 4.52 -26.91 6.53
CA LYS A 197 4.47 -28.37 6.48
C LYS A 197 3.07 -28.92 6.71
N ALA A 198 2.28 -28.32 7.58
CA ALA A 198 0.90 -28.75 7.87
C ALA A 198 -0.03 -28.72 6.64
N LEU A 199 0.39 -28.16 5.50
CA LEU A 199 -0.35 -28.23 4.24
C LEU A 199 -0.13 -29.54 3.47
N PHE A 200 0.88 -30.31 3.81
CA PHE A 200 1.33 -31.50 3.06
C PHE A 200 1.17 -32.80 3.85
N VAL A 201 0.52 -32.74 5.02
CA VAL A 201 0.28 -33.86 5.91
C VAL A 201 -1.20 -34.28 5.93
#